data_c57530c05a2c95b01d1d7296b2ad72bc
#
_entry.id   c57530c05a2c95b01d1d7296b2ad72bc
#
_cell.length_a   1.000
_cell.length_b   1.000
_cell.length_c   1.000
_cell.angle_alpha   90.00
_cell.angle_beta   90.00
_cell.angle_gamma   90.00
#
_symmetry.space_group_name_H-M   'P 1'
#
loop_
_entity.id
_entity.type
_entity.pdbx_description
1 polymer ?
#
loop_
_entity_poly.entity_id
_entity_poly.type
_entity_poly.pdbx_seq_one_letter_code
_entity_poly.pdbx_strand_id
1 'polypeptide(L)'
;MITISAFRWVPETARGQVRDLRVRWALEEAGLTYRTRLLEQGDQDQPQYRALQPFGQVPILEEDGLVMFESGAIVLHLGERSEALLPQDPGARARATQWLIAALNSVEPHVMTVVAIDLFYANEKWAQLRRPGAVAFLERRLAALCGALGGKPFLDGERFTAGDLMMASVLRLLERTDLLSGDARLAAYVARCTSRPAFQRALAAQLGDFRSAAA
;
A
#
# COMPACT_ATOMS: atom_id res chain seq x y z
N MET A 1 -15.37 1.87 17.78
CA MET A 1 -13.88 2.01 17.86
C MET A 1 -13.26 1.19 16.74
N ILE A 2 -12.32 1.80 15.98
CA ILE A 2 -11.67 1.14 14.84
C ILE A 2 -10.65 0.11 15.32
N THR A 3 -10.73 -1.11 14.77
CA THR A 3 -9.73 -2.17 14.94
C THR A 3 -9.27 -2.64 13.58
N ILE A 4 -7.96 -2.76 13.37
CA ILE A 4 -7.38 -3.34 12.15
C ILE A 4 -6.63 -4.63 12.48
N SER A 5 -6.63 -5.60 11.57
CA SER A 5 -5.76 -6.77 11.70
C SER A 5 -4.40 -6.54 11.05
N ALA A 6 -3.37 -7.10 11.65
CA ALA A 6 -2.00 -7.13 11.14
C ALA A 6 -1.30 -8.41 11.59
N PHE A 7 -0.21 -8.80 10.94
CA PHE A 7 0.61 -9.91 11.42
C PHE A 7 1.49 -9.46 12.60
N ARG A 8 1.63 -10.32 13.59
CA ARG A 8 2.58 -10.15 14.70
C ARG A 8 4.02 -10.27 14.22
N TRP A 9 4.27 -11.13 13.24
CA TRP A 9 5.59 -11.37 12.68
C TRP A 9 5.54 -11.52 11.18
N VAL A 10 6.55 -10.98 10.50
CA VAL A 10 6.82 -11.21 9.08
C VAL A 10 8.33 -11.27 8.87
N PRO A 11 8.81 -11.91 7.78
CA PRO A 11 10.21 -11.85 7.38
C PRO A 11 10.70 -10.39 7.31
N GLU A 12 11.96 -10.16 7.61
CA GLU A 12 12.55 -8.82 7.61
C GLU A 12 12.36 -8.10 6.27
N THR A 13 12.39 -8.84 5.17
CA THR A 13 12.15 -8.31 3.83
C THR A 13 10.73 -7.74 3.62
N ALA A 14 9.75 -8.19 4.40
CA ALA A 14 8.37 -7.72 4.34
C ALA A 14 8.05 -6.59 5.34
N ARG A 15 8.94 -6.33 6.32
CA ARG A 15 8.73 -5.28 7.32
C ARG A 15 8.64 -3.91 6.64
N GLY A 16 7.63 -3.13 7.00
CA GLY A 16 7.35 -1.83 6.38
C GLY A 16 6.70 -1.93 4.99
N GLN A 17 6.33 -3.14 4.52
CA GLN A 17 5.72 -3.37 3.21
C GLN A 17 4.36 -4.08 3.28
N VAL A 18 3.96 -4.61 4.45
CA VAL A 18 2.68 -5.30 4.61
C VAL A 18 1.51 -4.32 4.43
N ARG A 19 0.44 -4.78 3.80
CA ARG A 19 -0.68 -3.92 3.35
C ARG A 19 -1.45 -3.22 4.46
N ASP A 20 -1.36 -3.68 5.71
CA ASP A 20 -1.91 -2.95 6.86
C ASP A 20 -1.28 -1.56 7.03
N LEU A 21 -0.04 -1.34 6.55
CA LEU A 21 0.59 -0.02 6.52
C LEU A 21 -0.24 1.02 5.75
N ARG A 22 -0.89 0.63 4.65
CA ARG A 22 -1.76 1.52 3.86
C ARG A 22 -2.93 2.04 4.70
N VAL A 23 -3.53 1.14 5.47
CA VAL A 23 -4.66 1.47 6.35
C VAL A 23 -4.22 2.30 7.54
N ARG A 24 -3.08 1.94 8.18
CA ARG A 24 -2.48 2.76 9.25
C ARG A 24 -2.20 4.18 8.76
N TRP A 25 -1.61 4.31 7.58
CA TRP A 25 -1.33 5.61 6.99
C TRP A 25 -2.60 6.43 6.77
N ALA A 26 -3.66 5.82 6.24
CA ALA A 26 -4.94 6.49 6.06
C ALA A 26 -5.56 6.94 7.41
N LEU A 27 -5.49 6.10 8.44
CA LEU A 27 -5.93 6.43 9.79
C LEU A 27 -5.16 7.63 10.37
N GLU A 28 -3.85 7.64 10.20
CA GLU A 28 -2.97 8.74 10.64
C GLU A 28 -3.22 10.04 9.87
N GLU A 29 -3.47 10.00 8.56
CA GLU A 29 -3.85 11.17 7.76
C GLU A 29 -5.22 11.72 8.15
N ALA A 30 -6.15 10.82 8.53
CA ALA A 30 -7.48 11.19 8.98
C ALA A 30 -7.53 11.62 10.45
N GLY A 31 -6.45 11.44 11.21
CA GLY A 31 -6.43 11.72 12.65
C GLY A 31 -7.32 10.78 13.48
N LEU A 32 -7.56 9.56 12.98
CA LEU A 32 -8.44 8.58 13.61
C LEU A 32 -7.65 7.62 14.50
N THR A 33 -8.11 7.44 15.73
CA THR A 33 -7.52 6.47 16.67
C THR A 33 -7.98 5.05 16.34
N TYR A 34 -7.07 4.08 16.50
CA TYR A 34 -7.34 2.69 16.19
C TYR A 34 -6.58 1.74 17.13
N ARG A 35 -6.99 0.47 17.12
CA ARG A 35 -6.28 -0.65 17.75
C ARG A 35 -5.84 -1.63 16.69
N THR A 36 -4.78 -2.38 16.99
CA THR A 36 -4.30 -3.47 16.13
C THR A 36 -4.62 -4.81 16.78
N ARG A 37 -5.29 -5.69 16.02
CA ARG A 37 -5.40 -7.12 16.35
C ARG A 37 -4.27 -7.85 15.62
N LEU A 38 -3.30 -8.35 16.41
CA LEU A 38 -2.16 -9.06 15.85
C LEU A 38 -2.50 -10.54 15.66
N LEU A 39 -2.22 -11.05 14.45
CA LEU A 39 -2.40 -12.44 14.05
C LEU A 39 -1.07 -13.18 14.13
N GLU A 40 -1.09 -14.39 14.67
CA GLU A 40 0.00 -15.34 14.54
C GLU A 40 0.01 -15.95 13.12
N GLN A 41 1.13 -16.55 12.74
CA GLN A 41 1.22 -17.26 11.46
C GLN A 41 0.26 -18.46 11.43
N GLY A 42 -0.63 -18.47 10.44
CA GLY A 42 -1.67 -19.49 10.29
C GLY A 42 -3.05 -19.03 10.77
N ASP A 43 -3.16 -17.97 11.60
CA ASP A 43 -4.47 -17.46 12.04
C ASP A 43 -5.32 -16.98 10.85
N GLN A 44 -4.66 -16.43 9.81
CA GLN A 44 -5.33 -15.98 8.59
C GLN A 44 -6.00 -17.10 7.80
N ASP A 45 -5.64 -18.35 8.05
CA ASP A 45 -6.18 -19.54 7.40
C ASP A 45 -7.30 -20.22 8.22
N GLN A 46 -7.51 -19.80 9.46
CA GLN A 46 -8.55 -20.32 10.33
C GLN A 46 -9.95 -19.94 9.82
N PRO A 47 -10.94 -20.86 9.93
CA PRO A 47 -12.31 -20.59 9.46
C PRO A 47 -12.92 -19.30 10.00
N GLN A 48 -12.63 -18.95 11.26
CA GLN A 48 -13.14 -17.73 11.89
C GLN A 48 -12.61 -16.46 11.21
N TYR A 49 -11.33 -16.44 10.85
CA TYR A 49 -10.76 -15.32 10.12
C TYR A 49 -11.20 -15.30 8.65
N ARG A 50 -11.25 -16.47 8.00
CA ARG A 50 -11.72 -16.63 6.62
C ARG A 50 -13.19 -16.19 6.43
N ALA A 51 -14.01 -16.26 7.46
CA ALA A 51 -15.37 -15.71 7.43
C ALA A 51 -15.39 -14.17 7.34
N LEU A 52 -14.34 -13.48 7.81
CA LEU A 52 -14.18 -12.03 7.75
C LEU A 52 -13.37 -11.58 6.54
N GLN A 53 -12.39 -12.39 6.11
CA GLN A 53 -11.50 -12.13 4.99
C GLN A 53 -11.30 -13.41 4.16
N PRO A 54 -12.07 -13.57 3.08
CA PRO A 54 -12.14 -14.84 2.34
C PRO A 54 -10.82 -15.27 1.69
N PHE A 55 -9.91 -14.32 1.46
CA PHE A 55 -8.59 -14.57 0.86
C PHE A 55 -7.48 -14.86 1.87
N GLY A 56 -7.77 -14.82 3.20
CA GLY A 56 -6.78 -15.05 4.27
C GLY A 56 -5.64 -14.02 4.29
N GLN A 57 -5.96 -12.77 4.10
CA GLN A 57 -4.99 -11.67 4.03
C GLN A 57 -5.22 -10.66 5.17
N VAL A 58 -4.23 -9.84 5.44
CA VAL A 58 -4.35 -8.64 6.25
C VAL A 58 -4.26 -7.39 5.34
N PRO A 59 -4.88 -6.27 5.72
CA PRO A 59 -5.74 -6.08 6.90
C PRO A 59 -7.22 -6.39 6.63
N ILE A 60 -7.96 -6.58 7.73
CA ILE A 60 -9.38 -6.22 7.81
C ILE A 60 -9.51 -4.99 8.70
N LEU A 61 -10.63 -4.26 8.52
CA LEU A 61 -11.07 -3.20 9.43
C LEU A 61 -12.39 -3.63 10.06
N GLU A 62 -12.52 -3.43 11.37
CA GLU A 62 -13.74 -3.66 12.15
C GLU A 62 -14.11 -2.37 12.87
N GLU A 63 -15.33 -1.90 12.71
CA GLU A 63 -15.87 -0.72 13.38
C GLU A 63 -17.39 -0.81 13.52
N ASP A 64 -17.91 -0.76 14.74
CA ASP A 64 -19.33 -0.65 15.04
C ASP A 64 -20.22 -1.67 14.29
N GLY A 65 -19.72 -2.92 14.19
CA GLY A 65 -20.39 -4.03 13.50
C GLY A 65 -20.09 -4.11 12.00
N LEU A 66 -19.47 -3.12 11.41
CA LEU A 66 -18.96 -3.19 10.05
C LEU A 66 -17.64 -3.96 10.03
N VAL A 67 -17.51 -4.90 9.08
CA VAL A 67 -16.26 -5.58 8.77
C VAL A 67 -15.92 -5.34 7.31
N MET A 68 -14.71 -4.87 7.04
CA MET A 68 -14.24 -4.60 5.68
C MET A 68 -12.88 -5.28 5.44
N PHE A 69 -12.71 -5.79 4.25
CA PHE A 69 -11.42 -6.21 3.70
C PHE A 69 -11.12 -5.42 2.42
N GLU A 70 -9.99 -5.65 1.76
CA GLU A 70 -9.36 -4.85 0.72
C GLU A 70 -8.81 -3.51 1.23
N SER A 71 -7.50 -3.38 1.28
CA SER A 71 -6.84 -2.16 1.76
C SER A 71 -7.27 -0.90 1.01
N GLY A 72 -7.56 -1.01 -0.29
CA GLY A 72 -8.08 0.11 -1.09
C GLY A 72 -9.48 0.52 -0.70
N ALA A 73 -10.39 -0.44 -0.48
CA ALA A 73 -11.75 -0.16 -0.03
C ALA A 73 -11.75 0.47 1.37
N ILE A 74 -10.89 -0.04 2.26
CA ILE A 74 -10.73 0.51 3.61
C ILE A 74 -10.22 1.94 3.56
N VAL A 75 -9.20 2.23 2.72
CA VAL A 75 -8.67 3.60 2.56
C VAL A 75 -9.74 4.56 2.03
N LEU A 76 -10.57 4.14 1.09
CA LEU A 76 -11.69 4.95 0.60
C LEU A 76 -12.72 5.21 1.70
N HIS A 77 -13.11 4.18 2.45
CA HIS A 77 -14.05 4.32 3.56
C HIS A 77 -13.54 5.30 4.64
N LEU A 78 -12.26 5.20 5.00
CA LEU A 78 -11.64 6.15 5.94
C LEU A 78 -11.57 7.57 5.34
N GLY A 79 -11.35 7.66 4.03
CA GLY A 79 -11.30 8.91 3.28
C GLY A 79 -12.62 9.70 3.33
N GLU A 80 -13.76 9.04 3.48
CA GLU A 80 -15.05 9.74 3.65
C GLU A 80 -15.08 10.66 4.88
N ARG A 81 -14.21 10.40 5.87
CA ARG A 81 -14.06 11.18 7.09
C ARG A 81 -12.90 12.17 7.05
N SER A 82 -12.18 12.24 5.93
CA SER A 82 -10.96 13.05 5.84
C SER A 82 -10.81 13.72 4.48
N GLU A 83 -10.97 15.02 4.48
CA GLU A 83 -10.73 15.83 3.28
C GLU A 83 -9.27 15.74 2.79
N ALA A 84 -8.33 15.37 3.67
CA ALA A 84 -6.94 15.13 3.29
C ALA A 84 -6.78 13.90 2.38
N LEU A 85 -7.69 12.92 2.48
CA LEU A 85 -7.67 11.70 1.66
C LEU A 85 -8.64 11.79 0.47
N LEU A 86 -9.89 12.21 0.72
CA LEU A 86 -10.91 12.39 -0.31
C LEU A 86 -11.45 13.82 -0.27
N PRO A 87 -11.15 14.65 -1.28
CA PRO A 87 -11.68 16.00 -1.38
C PRO A 87 -13.21 16.03 -1.37
N GLN A 88 -13.80 17.14 -0.91
CA GLN A 88 -15.26 17.32 -0.95
C GLN A 88 -15.76 17.62 -2.35
N ASP A 89 -14.96 18.30 -3.19
CA ASP A 89 -15.30 18.52 -4.60
C ASP A 89 -15.48 17.17 -5.31
N PRO A 90 -16.66 16.94 -5.95
CA PRO A 90 -16.95 15.65 -6.57
C PRO A 90 -15.97 15.25 -7.67
N GLY A 91 -15.46 16.20 -8.45
CA GLY A 91 -14.48 15.95 -9.50
C GLY A 91 -13.12 15.56 -8.95
N ALA A 92 -12.63 16.28 -7.93
CA ALA A 92 -11.38 15.96 -7.26
C ALA A 92 -11.49 14.61 -6.52
N ARG A 93 -12.62 14.33 -5.87
CA ARG A 93 -12.90 13.04 -5.25
C ARG A 93 -12.86 11.89 -6.26
N ALA A 94 -13.49 12.06 -7.41
CA ALA A 94 -13.48 11.07 -8.49
C ALA A 94 -12.04 10.81 -8.98
N ARG A 95 -11.21 11.85 -9.15
CA ARG A 95 -9.82 11.69 -9.55
C ARG A 95 -8.97 11.03 -8.47
N ALA A 96 -9.16 11.36 -7.18
CA ALA A 96 -8.49 10.67 -6.08
C ALA A 96 -8.81 9.17 -6.06
N THR A 97 -10.08 8.82 -6.22
CA THR A 97 -10.55 7.42 -6.35
C THR A 97 -9.97 6.75 -7.60
N GLN A 98 -9.97 7.44 -8.74
CA GLN A 98 -9.37 6.93 -9.99
C GLN A 98 -7.89 6.57 -9.81
N TRP A 99 -7.10 7.44 -9.17
CA TRP A 99 -5.69 7.18 -8.93
C TRP A 99 -5.44 6.05 -7.94
N LEU A 100 -6.30 5.92 -6.92
CA LEU A 100 -6.25 4.79 -5.99
C LEU A 100 -6.50 3.47 -6.74
N ILE A 101 -7.55 3.40 -7.56
CA ILE A 101 -7.86 2.20 -8.36
C ILE A 101 -6.75 1.94 -9.38
N ALA A 102 -6.20 2.97 -10.03
CA ALA A 102 -5.11 2.82 -10.98
C ALA A 102 -3.84 2.25 -10.30
N ALA A 103 -3.55 2.65 -9.06
CA ALA A 103 -2.44 2.08 -8.29
C ALA A 103 -2.60 0.57 -8.10
N LEU A 104 -3.79 0.12 -7.73
CA LEU A 104 -4.08 -1.30 -7.46
C LEU A 104 -4.22 -2.16 -8.73
N ASN A 105 -4.87 -1.63 -9.77
CA ASN A 105 -5.17 -2.42 -10.97
C ASN A 105 -4.14 -2.26 -12.09
N SER A 106 -3.59 -1.06 -12.26
CA SER A 106 -2.74 -0.76 -13.42
C SER A 106 -1.25 -0.79 -13.13
N VAL A 107 -0.86 -0.68 -11.85
CA VAL A 107 0.54 -0.63 -11.42
C VAL A 107 0.91 -1.81 -10.52
N GLU A 108 0.20 -2.03 -9.42
CA GLU A 108 0.55 -3.07 -8.42
C GLU A 108 0.71 -4.48 -9.02
N PRO A 109 -0.13 -5.00 -9.93
CA PRO A 109 0.04 -6.35 -10.45
C PRO A 109 1.37 -6.54 -11.17
N HIS A 110 1.88 -5.51 -11.85
CA HIS A 110 3.15 -5.56 -12.56
C HIS A 110 4.33 -5.41 -11.62
N VAL A 111 4.22 -4.52 -10.62
CA VAL A 111 5.18 -4.41 -9.50
C VAL A 111 5.28 -5.75 -8.79
N MET A 112 4.15 -6.34 -8.38
CA MET A 112 4.13 -7.62 -7.66
C MET A 112 4.66 -8.78 -8.50
N THR A 113 4.47 -8.75 -9.82
CA THR A 113 5.06 -9.76 -10.71
C THR A 113 6.59 -9.75 -10.64
N VAL A 114 7.21 -8.57 -10.74
CA VAL A 114 8.67 -8.44 -10.66
C VAL A 114 9.17 -8.76 -9.24
N VAL A 115 8.53 -8.21 -8.23
CA VAL A 115 8.89 -8.45 -6.83
C VAL A 115 8.79 -9.95 -6.47
N ALA A 116 7.72 -10.63 -6.91
CA ALA A 116 7.58 -12.07 -6.66
C ALA A 116 8.66 -12.90 -7.35
N ILE A 117 8.99 -12.58 -8.61
CA ILE A 117 10.09 -13.21 -9.35
C ILE A 117 11.40 -13.06 -8.57
N ASP A 118 11.71 -11.84 -8.12
CA ASP A 118 13.00 -11.53 -7.51
C ASP A 118 13.14 -12.06 -6.06
N LEU A 119 12.04 -12.08 -5.29
CA LEU A 119 12.09 -12.51 -3.89
C LEU A 119 11.80 -14.01 -3.69
N PHE A 120 10.86 -14.59 -4.43
CA PHE A 120 10.38 -15.94 -4.16
C PHE A 120 10.82 -16.96 -5.19
N TYR A 121 11.09 -16.52 -6.44
CA TYR A 121 11.33 -17.42 -7.56
C TYR A 121 12.63 -17.15 -8.31
N ALA A 122 13.58 -16.39 -7.72
CA ALA A 122 14.82 -15.97 -8.38
C ALA A 122 15.63 -17.15 -8.96
N ASN A 123 15.58 -18.32 -8.32
CA ASN A 123 16.31 -19.53 -8.73
C ASN A 123 15.53 -20.42 -9.72
N GLU A 124 14.26 -20.10 -9.99
CA GLU A 124 13.41 -20.87 -10.89
C GLU A 124 13.67 -20.48 -12.34
N LYS A 125 13.91 -21.47 -13.21
CA LYS A 125 14.21 -21.23 -14.63
C LYS A 125 13.09 -20.46 -15.35
N TRP A 126 11.83 -20.77 -15.06
CA TRP A 126 10.71 -20.04 -15.65
C TRP A 126 10.69 -18.57 -15.25
N ALA A 127 11.04 -18.25 -14.00
CA ALA A 127 11.08 -16.91 -13.49
C ALA A 127 12.20 -16.09 -14.14
N GLN A 128 13.38 -16.69 -14.28
CA GLN A 128 14.51 -16.09 -15.00
C GLN A 128 14.16 -15.75 -16.46
N LEU A 129 13.47 -16.68 -17.16
CA LEU A 129 13.01 -16.45 -18.53
C LEU A 129 11.89 -15.38 -18.60
N ARG A 130 11.01 -15.33 -17.61
CA ARG A 130 9.90 -14.37 -17.56
C ARG A 130 10.33 -12.95 -17.19
N ARG A 131 11.36 -12.83 -16.34
CA ARG A 131 11.80 -11.57 -15.73
C ARG A 131 12.01 -10.43 -16.73
N PRO A 132 12.79 -10.58 -17.84
CA PRO A 132 13.04 -9.47 -18.76
C PRO A 132 11.75 -8.86 -19.33
N GLY A 133 10.80 -9.70 -19.74
CA GLY A 133 9.51 -9.23 -20.24
C GLY A 133 8.63 -8.58 -19.17
N ALA A 134 8.68 -9.07 -17.93
CA ALA A 134 7.96 -8.47 -16.80
C ALA A 134 8.52 -7.08 -16.45
N VAL A 135 9.85 -6.94 -16.40
CA VAL A 135 10.53 -5.66 -16.18
C VAL A 135 10.19 -4.67 -17.29
N ALA A 136 10.36 -5.04 -18.55
CA ALA A 136 10.05 -4.17 -19.68
C ALA A 136 8.58 -3.70 -19.69
N PHE A 137 7.66 -4.54 -19.23
CA PHE A 137 6.25 -4.15 -19.10
C PHE A 137 6.04 -3.16 -17.96
N LEU A 138 6.68 -3.39 -16.80
CA LEU A 138 6.62 -2.50 -15.65
C LEU A 138 7.22 -1.13 -15.99
N GLU A 139 8.38 -1.08 -16.63
CA GLU A 139 9.04 0.17 -17.07
C GLU A 139 8.11 1.03 -17.91
N ARG A 140 7.36 0.42 -18.84
CA ARG A 140 6.36 1.17 -19.62
C ARG A 140 5.25 1.75 -18.74
N ARG A 141 4.82 1.04 -17.68
CA ARG A 141 3.83 1.56 -16.72
C ARG A 141 4.39 2.70 -15.88
N LEU A 142 5.63 2.56 -15.41
CA LEU A 142 6.31 3.61 -14.66
C LEU A 142 6.53 4.87 -15.53
N ALA A 143 6.93 4.70 -16.80
CA ALA A 143 7.08 5.82 -17.74
C ALA A 143 5.74 6.53 -17.99
N ALA A 144 4.63 5.80 -18.15
CA ALA A 144 3.30 6.38 -18.29
C ALA A 144 2.86 7.13 -17.03
N LEU A 145 3.12 6.57 -15.85
CA LEU A 145 2.86 7.23 -14.57
C LEU A 145 3.69 8.50 -14.40
N CYS A 146 4.99 8.43 -14.73
CA CYS A 146 5.89 9.57 -14.69
C CYS A 146 5.42 10.70 -15.64
N GLY A 147 4.96 10.34 -16.84
CA GLY A 147 4.36 11.29 -17.79
C GLY A 147 3.09 11.94 -17.24
N ALA A 148 2.21 11.16 -16.61
CA ALA A 148 0.98 11.66 -16.00
C ALA A 148 1.24 12.55 -14.77
N LEU A 149 2.25 12.22 -13.97
CA LEU A 149 2.71 13.07 -12.87
C LEU A 149 3.24 14.41 -13.38
N GLY A 150 4.06 14.37 -14.45
CA GLY A 150 4.66 15.57 -15.04
C GLY A 150 5.51 16.34 -14.03
N GLY A 151 5.26 17.64 -13.91
CA GLY A 151 5.91 18.51 -12.93
C GLY A 151 5.12 18.73 -11.63
N LYS A 152 3.99 18.02 -11.45
CA LYS A 152 3.13 18.18 -10.30
C LYS A 152 3.73 17.53 -9.05
N PRO A 153 3.50 18.08 -7.85
CA PRO A 153 3.95 17.45 -6.62
C PRO A 153 3.19 16.16 -6.30
N PHE A 154 1.89 16.07 -6.68
CA PHE A 154 1.01 14.91 -6.47
C PHE A 154 0.23 14.58 -7.73
N LEU A 155 -0.40 13.42 -7.79
CA LEU A 155 -1.08 12.90 -8.98
C LEU A 155 -2.23 13.80 -9.46
N ASP A 156 -2.95 14.44 -8.54
CA ASP A 156 -4.05 15.39 -8.84
C ASP A 156 -3.63 16.86 -8.66
N GLY A 157 -2.37 17.20 -8.79
CA GLY A 157 -1.87 18.58 -8.68
C GLY A 157 -1.15 18.87 -7.37
N GLU A 158 -1.54 19.94 -6.68
CA GLU A 158 -0.86 20.41 -5.46
C GLU A 158 -1.26 19.65 -4.19
N ARG A 159 -2.30 18.84 -4.27
CA ARG A 159 -2.91 18.21 -3.11
C ARG A 159 -2.59 16.71 -3.06
N PHE A 160 -2.09 16.25 -1.90
CA PHE A 160 -2.00 14.84 -1.57
C PHE A 160 -3.40 14.25 -1.36
N THR A 161 -3.65 13.03 -1.86
CA THR A 161 -4.93 12.33 -1.75
C THR A 161 -4.73 10.83 -1.45
N ALA A 162 -5.84 10.10 -1.27
CA ALA A 162 -5.85 8.63 -1.19
C ALA A 162 -5.19 7.96 -2.40
N GLY A 163 -5.26 8.59 -3.58
CA GLY A 163 -4.57 8.14 -4.79
C GLY A 163 -3.04 8.14 -4.62
N ASP A 164 -2.49 9.20 -4.04
CA ASP A 164 -1.06 9.30 -3.78
C ASP A 164 -0.61 8.34 -2.67
N LEU A 165 -1.40 8.21 -1.59
CA LEU A 165 -1.17 7.23 -0.55
C LEU A 165 -1.02 5.83 -1.13
N MET A 166 -1.96 5.42 -1.97
CA MET A 166 -1.96 4.08 -2.55
C MET A 166 -0.84 3.90 -3.57
N MET A 167 -0.64 4.87 -4.46
CA MET A 167 0.41 4.82 -5.47
C MET A 167 1.81 4.79 -4.85
N ALA A 168 2.08 5.66 -3.88
CA ALA A 168 3.35 5.65 -3.16
C ALA A 168 3.57 4.32 -2.42
N SER A 169 2.53 3.76 -1.78
CA SER A 169 2.61 2.45 -1.13
C SER A 169 2.96 1.32 -2.11
N VAL A 170 2.44 1.37 -3.33
CA VAL A 170 2.76 0.39 -4.38
C VAL A 170 4.18 0.56 -4.88
N LEU A 171 4.59 1.80 -5.18
CA LEU A 171 5.95 2.08 -5.69
C LEU A 171 7.03 1.74 -4.67
N ARG A 172 6.76 1.86 -3.37
CA ARG A 172 7.69 1.48 -2.31
C ARG A 172 8.11 0.00 -2.35
N LEU A 173 7.30 -0.87 -2.92
CA LEU A 173 7.68 -2.28 -3.13
C LEU A 173 8.91 -2.41 -4.03
N LEU A 174 9.23 -1.39 -4.82
CA LEU A 174 10.40 -1.32 -5.70
C LEU A 174 11.63 -0.68 -5.05
N GLU A 175 11.58 -0.23 -3.78
CA GLU A 175 12.68 0.46 -3.09
C GLU A 175 14.00 -0.34 -3.06
N ARG A 176 13.92 -1.67 -3.18
CA ARG A 176 15.07 -2.58 -3.23
C ARG A 176 15.52 -2.93 -4.64
N THR A 177 15.00 -2.23 -5.63
CA THR A 177 15.32 -2.44 -7.05
C THR A 177 15.79 -1.13 -7.67
N ASP A 178 16.51 -1.22 -8.79
CA ASP A 178 16.92 -0.05 -9.56
C ASP A 178 15.76 0.57 -10.36
N LEU A 179 14.59 -0.09 -10.39
CA LEU A 179 13.44 0.33 -11.20
C LEU A 179 12.77 1.62 -10.69
N LEU A 180 12.82 1.87 -9.38
CA LEU A 180 12.33 3.13 -8.83
C LEU A 180 13.41 4.21 -8.85
N SER A 181 14.65 3.87 -8.44
CA SER A 181 15.77 4.81 -8.37
C SER A 181 16.23 5.30 -9.75
N GLY A 182 15.97 4.52 -10.79
CA GLY A 182 16.26 4.87 -12.19
C GLY A 182 15.39 6.02 -12.73
N ASP A 183 14.27 6.34 -12.10
CA ASP A 183 13.45 7.52 -12.44
C ASP A 183 13.44 8.52 -11.27
N ALA A 184 14.26 9.57 -11.39
CA ALA A 184 14.43 10.59 -10.34
C ALA A 184 13.12 11.30 -9.97
N ARG A 185 12.14 11.43 -10.88
CA ARG A 185 10.84 12.06 -10.61
C ARG A 185 9.96 11.15 -9.77
N LEU A 186 9.88 9.87 -10.10
CA LEU A 186 9.11 8.90 -9.31
C LEU A 186 9.76 8.68 -7.94
N ALA A 187 11.09 8.63 -7.87
CA ALA A 187 11.80 8.56 -6.59
C ALA A 187 11.52 9.79 -5.71
N ALA A 188 11.58 11.00 -6.27
CA ALA A 188 11.26 12.23 -5.56
C ALA A 188 9.78 12.30 -5.14
N TYR A 189 8.87 11.80 -5.97
CA TYR A 189 7.44 11.70 -5.65
C TYR A 189 7.21 10.76 -4.45
N VAL A 190 7.78 9.56 -4.47
CA VAL A 190 7.66 8.61 -3.34
C VAL A 190 8.26 9.22 -2.08
N ALA A 191 9.46 9.82 -2.16
CA ALA A 191 10.09 10.48 -1.03
C ALA A 191 9.22 11.60 -0.43
N ARG A 192 8.57 12.42 -1.28
CA ARG A 192 7.64 13.46 -0.86
C ARG A 192 6.42 12.88 -0.13
N CYS A 193 5.82 11.82 -0.66
CA CYS A 193 4.68 11.16 -0.02
C CYS A 193 5.08 10.56 1.33
N THR A 194 6.22 9.87 1.40
CA THR A 194 6.68 9.17 2.59
C THR A 194 7.33 10.07 3.63
N SER A 195 7.71 11.30 3.30
CA SER A 195 8.17 12.30 4.28
C SER A 195 7.04 12.87 5.14
N ARG A 196 5.77 12.59 4.81
CA ARG A 196 4.61 13.07 5.58
C ARG A 196 4.63 12.51 7.00
N PRO A 197 4.36 13.34 8.02
CA PRO A 197 4.37 12.88 9.41
C PRO A 197 3.43 11.70 9.69
N ALA A 198 2.27 11.66 9.01
CA ALA A 198 1.31 10.56 9.13
C ALA A 198 1.89 9.22 8.64
N PHE A 199 2.62 9.23 7.52
CA PHE A 199 3.32 8.03 7.05
C PHE A 199 4.38 7.56 8.06
N GLN A 200 5.17 8.47 8.60
CA GLN A 200 6.24 8.14 9.55
C GLN A 200 5.67 7.53 10.84
N ARG A 201 4.54 8.04 11.34
CA ARG A 201 3.85 7.44 12.50
C ARG A 201 3.28 6.05 12.17
N ALA A 202 2.64 5.90 11.02
CA ALA A 202 2.10 4.62 10.57
C ALA A 202 3.19 3.56 10.43
N LEU A 203 4.33 3.91 9.83
CA LEU A 203 5.48 3.02 9.68
C LEU A 203 6.08 2.65 11.05
N ALA A 204 6.26 3.64 11.92
CA ALA A 204 6.77 3.39 13.27
C ALA A 204 5.86 2.45 14.07
N ALA A 205 4.52 2.63 13.97
CA ALA A 205 3.54 1.76 14.60
C ALA A 205 3.62 0.32 14.07
N GLN A 206 3.70 0.11 12.75
CA GLN A 206 3.83 -1.22 12.17
C GLN A 206 5.14 -1.90 12.58
N LEU A 207 6.26 -1.19 12.55
CA LEU A 207 7.56 -1.72 12.95
C LEU A 207 7.62 -2.01 14.47
N GLY A 208 6.86 -1.24 15.26
CA GLY A 208 6.72 -1.46 16.71
C GLY A 208 6.05 -2.79 17.03
N ASP A 209 5.01 -3.17 16.29
CA ASP A 209 4.30 -4.44 16.46
C ASP A 209 5.23 -5.65 16.24
N PHE A 210 6.15 -5.58 15.28
CA PHE A 210 7.12 -6.65 15.02
C PHE A 210 8.21 -6.75 16.10
N ARG A 211 8.56 -5.66 16.78
CA ARG A 211 9.55 -5.66 17.88
C ARG A 211 8.98 -6.27 19.14
N SER A 212 7.72 -5.98 19.46
CA SER A 212 7.04 -6.54 20.64
C SER A 212 6.86 -8.06 20.56
N ALA A 213 6.99 -8.67 19.38
CA ALA A 213 6.89 -10.11 19.18
C ALA A 213 8.24 -10.85 19.37
N ALA A 214 9.35 -10.13 19.42
CA ALA A 214 10.69 -10.69 19.54
C ALA A 214 11.22 -10.68 20.99
N ALA A 215 10.42 -10.17 21.93
CA ALA A 215 10.70 -10.13 23.37
C ALA A 215 9.92 -11.23 24.12
#